data_a6c03bffe2bc61b3e5215c1fcdbf5252
#
_entry.id   a6c03bffe2bc61b3e5215c1fcdbf5252
#
_cell.length_a   1.000
_cell.length_b   1.000
_cell.length_c   1.000
_cell.angle_alpha   90.00
_cell.angle_beta   90.00
_cell.angle_gamma   90.00
#
_symmetry.space_group_name_H-M   'P 1'
#
loop_
_entity.id
_entity.type
_entity.pdbx_description
1 polymer ?
#
loop_
_entity_poly.entity_id
_entity_poly.type
_entity_poly.pdbx_seq_one_letter_code
_entity_poly.pdbx_strand_id
1 'polypeptide(L)'
;MKTNIKIHLMNEAIQTAKKYNVDWFIYLDADEFIVFNDNVTNIRTIKEFLSFYNGAADMIAINWLLFGSNYIDNEPDSILGSYTKSDTYINNHVKSFVRPNEALYADTPHVYAIKHIENFYAYNRKIGVLTSFNVCNTLVDNIPIYIAHYINQSKESFIKRKINKPTDNTGEYRGEKDKYLVENIHKQHNNVDNFKPKELYHDKVQRFLKDKEKNKETTP
;
A
#
# COMPACT_ATOMS: atom_id res chain seq x y z
N MET A 1 -10.31 18.70 18.20
CA MET A 1 -9.79 18.14 16.94
C MET A 1 -9.79 16.63 17.07
N LYS A 2 -10.52 15.89 16.22
CA LYS A 2 -10.36 14.43 16.17
C LYS A 2 -9.00 14.15 15.53
N THR A 3 -8.07 13.63 16.28
CA THR A 3 -6.73 13.27 15.81
C THR A 3 -6.90 12.13 14.81
N ASN A 4 -6.33 12.27 13.60
CA ASN A 4 -6.32 11.17 12.63
C ASN A 4 -5.53 10.00 13.23
N ILE A 5 -6.21 8.92 13.57
CA ILE A 5 -5.63 7.78 14.28
C ILE A 5 -4.44 7.17 13.52
N LYS A 6 -4.49 7.16 12.18
CA LYS A 6 -3.39 6.66 11.35
C LYS A 6 -2.12 7.48 11.55
N ILE A 7 -2.23 8.81 11.53
CA ILE A 7 -1.09 9.71 11.76
C ILE A 7 -0.48 9.50 13.15
N HIS A 8 -1.33 9.35 14.16
CA HIS A 8 -0.88 9.06 15.52
C HIS A 8 -0.09 7.74 15.57
N LEU A 9 -0.65 6.65 15.06
CA LEU A 9 0.01 5.34 15.01
C LEU A 9 1.32 5.35 14.20
N MET A 10 1.36 6.07 13.09
CA MET A 10 2.57 6.24 12.29
C MET A 10 3.67 6.96 13.08
N ASN A 11 3.32 7.99 13.84
CA ASN A 11 4.29 8.71 14.69
C ASN A 11 4.81 7.83 15.82
N GLU A 12 3.97 7.04 16.49
CA GLU A 12 4.40 6.07 17.50
C GLU A 12 5.32 4.98 16.89
N ALA A 13 4.97 4.49 15.70
CA ALA A 13 5.77 3.51 14.97
C ALA A 13 7.15 4.06 14.59
N ILE A 14 7.26 5.34 14.16
CA ILE A 14 8.56 5.99 13.92
C ILE A 14 9.40 6.06 15.20
N GLN A 15 8.82 6.45 16.34
CA GLN A 15 9.56 6.49 17.60
C GLN A 15 10.05 5.10 18.02
N THR A 16 9.21 4.08 17.82
CA THR A 16 9.60 2.69 18.04
C THR A 16 10.74 2.27 17.12
N ALA A 17 10.67 2.59 15.84
CA ALA A 17 11.73 2.30 14.87
C ALA A 17 13.06 2.97 15.22
N LYS A 18 13.03 4.23 15.69
CA LYS A 18 14.21 4.94 16.22
C LYS A 18 14.82 4.23 17.41
N LYS A 19 13.99 3.81 18.37
CA LYS A 19 14.43 3.11 19.58
C LYS A 19 15.17 1.81 19.27
N TYR A 20 14.75 1.09 18.22
CA TYR A 20 15.35 -0.17 17.79
C TYR A 20 16.42 -0.02 16.69
N ASN A 21 16.84 1.21 16.36
CA ASN A 21 17.82 1.52 15.32
C ASN A 21 17.48 0.90 13.97
N VAL A 22 16.21 0.97 13.59
CA VAL A 22 15.74 0.51 12.28
C VAL A 22 16.23 1.44 11.19
N ASP A 23 16.86 0.91 10.14
CA ASP A 23 17.41 1.71 9.04
C ASP A 23 16.33 2.33 8.17
N TRP A 24 15.28 1.57 7.86
CA TRP A 24 14.16 2.00 7.01
C TRP A 24 12.83 1.51 7.55
N PHE A 25 11.82 2.35 7.42
CA PHE A 25 10.45 2.08 7.85
C PHE A 25 9.47 2.45 6.73
N ILE A 26 8.43 1.67 6.54
CA ILE A 26 7.26 2.00 5.71
C ILE A 26 5.99 1.61 6.44
N TYR A 27 4.97 2.46 6.33
CA TYR A 27 3.62 2.17 6.81
C TYR A 27 2.74 1.78 5.64
N LEU A 28 2.21 0.55 5.67
CA LEU A 28 1.29 0.02 4.67
C LEU A 28 -0.06 -0.29 5.32
N ASP A 29 -1.14 -0.06 4.57
CA ASP A 29 -2.45 -0.57 4.93
C ASP A 29 -2.50 -2.09 4.68
N ALA A 30 -3.42 -2.80 5.36
CA ALA A 30 -3.50 -4.27 5.30
C ALA A 30 -3.87 -4.82 3.89
N ASP A 31 -4.32 -3.95 3.00
CA ASP A 31 -4.67 -4.23 1.62
C ASP A 31 -3.64 -3.69 0.60
N GLU A 32 -2.40 -3.44 1.05
CA GLU A 32 -1.29 -2.93 0.23
C GLU A 32 -0.10 -3.90 0.25
N PHE A 33 0.45 -4.23 -0.92
CA PHE A 33 1.56 -5.16 -1.09
C PHE A 33 2.61 -4.57 -2.03
N ILE A 34 3.89 -4.60 -1.62
CA ILE A 34 5.01 -4.16 -2.47
C ILE A 34 5.27 -5.25 -3.51
N VAL A 35 5.28 -4.87 -4.77
CA VAL A 35 5.50 -5.78 -5.90
C VAL A 35 6.73 -5.36 -6.68
N PHE A 36 7.68 -6.28 -6.87
CA PHE A 36 8.80 -6.14 -7.78
C PHE A 36 8.43 -6.78 -9.12
N ASN A 37 8.57 -6.01 -10.20
CA ASN A 37 8.30 -6.48 -11.55
C ASN A 37 9.57 -7.08 -12.16
N ASP A 38 9.67 -8.39 -12.13
CA ASP A 38 10.84 -9.14 -12.61
C ASP A 38 11.02 -9.12 -14.13
N ASN A 39 10.04 -8.63 -14.88
CA ASN A 39 10.18 -8.35 -16.31
C ASN A 39 10.99 -7.07 -16.58
N VAL A 40 11.06 -6.15 -15.61
CA VAL A 40 11.67 -4.82 -15.76
C VAL A 40 12.96 -4.68 -14.95
N THR A 41 13.08 -5.41 -13.85
CA THR A 41 14.23 -5.29 -12.93
C THR A 41 14.69 -6.64 -12.39
N ASN A 42 15.98 -6.73 -12.08
CA ASN A 42 16.55 -7.88 -11.35
C ASN A 42 16.42 -7.76 -9.83
N ILE A 43 15.87 -6.63 -9.32
CA ILE A 43 15.61 -6.45 -7.89
C ILE A 43 14.47 -7.38 -7.47
N ARG A 44 14.69 -8.13 -6.38
CA ARG A 44 13.74 -9.11 -5.86
C ARG A 44 13.37 -8.88 -4.40
N THR A 45 14.13 -8.03 -3.71
CA THR A 45 13.97 -7.79 -2.27
C THR A 45 13.96 -6.29 -1.95
N ILE A 46 13.28 -5.95 -0.85
CA ILE A 46 13.29 -4.58 -0.30
C ILE A 46 14.73 -4.14 0.01
N LYS A 47 15.57 -5.03 0.54
CA LYS A 47 16.97 -4.72 0.85
C LYS A 47 17.75 -4.31 -0.39
N GLU A 48 17.62 -5.05 -1.48
CA GLU A 48 18.24 -4.71 -2.76
C GLU A 48 17.75 -3.35 -3.28
N PHE A 49 16.44 -3.13 -3.27
CA PHE A 49 15.85 -1.86 -3.70
C PHE A 49 16.39 -0.67 -2.90
N LEU A 50 16.38 -0.75 -1.58
CA LEU A 50 16.83 0.34 -0.72
C LEU A 50 18.34 0.58 -0.83
N SER A 51 19.14 -0.44 -1.18
CA SER A 51 20.59 -0.30 -1.36
C SER A 51 20.99 0.66 -2.49
N PHE A 52 20.15 0.84 -3.52
CA PHE A 52 20.38 1.83 -4.58
C PHE A 52 20.35 3.27 -4.10
N TYR A 53 19.69 3.53 -2.98
CA TYR A 53 19.55 4.86 -2.40
C TYR A 53 20.44 5.06 -1.17
N ASN A 54 21.35 4.13 -0.90
CA ASN A 54 22.18 4.18 0.30
C ASN A 54 23.04 5.47 0.32
N GLY A 55 22.80 6.30 1.35
CA GLY A 55 23.46 7.60 1.51
C GLY A 55 22.91 8.75 0.67
N ALA A 56 21.98 8.50 -0.27
CA ALA A 56 21.40 9.56 -1.12
C ALA A 56 19.98 9.95 -0.71
N ALA A 57 19.18 9.03 -0.18
CA ALA A 57 17.79 9.26 0.16
C ALA A 57 17.50 9.09 1.64
N ASP A 58 16.65 9.97 2.17
CA ASP A 58 16.05 9.88 3.50
C ASP A 58 14.59 9.41 3.41
N MET A 59 13.95 9.61 2.26
CA MET A 59 12.62 9.10 1.96
C MET A 59 12.51 8.65 0.50
N ILE A 60 11.81 7.52 0.25
CA ILE A 60 11.62 6.95 -1.08
C ILE A 60 10.15 6.61 -1.28
N ALA A 61 9.51 7.28 -2.25
CA ALA A 61 8.12 7.06 -2.63
C ALA A 61 7.99 5.90 -3.62
N ILE A 62 6.98 5.05 -3.40
CA ILE A 62 6.55 4.00 -4.33
C ILE A 62 5.09 4.27 -4.69
N ASN A 63 4.81 4.34 -5.98
CA ASN A 63 3.46 4.58 -6.49
C ASN A 63 2.53 3.38 -6.30
N TRP A 64 1.23 3.64 -6.19
CA TRP A 64 0.20 2.61 -6.21
C TRP A 64 -0.08 2.11 -7.62
N LEU A 65 -0.48 0.85 -7.70
CA LEU A 65 -1.30 0.29 -8.77
C LEU A 65 -2.63 -0.15 -8.15
N LEU A 66 -3.73 0.39 -8.67
CA LEU A 66 -5.04 0.11 -8.11
C LEU A 66 -5.61 -1.19 -8.68
N PHE A 67 -6.04 -2.08 -7.79
CA PHE A 67 -6.70 -3.35 -8.11
C PHE A 67 -8.20 -3.24 -7.91
N GLY A 68 -8.94 -3.80 -8.86
CA GLY A 68 -10.39 -3.85 -8.86
C GLY A 68 -10.95 -5.08 -8.16
N SER A 69 -12.26 -5.17 -8.20
CA SER A 69 -13.04 -6.23 -7.55
C SER A 69 -13.10 -7.54 -8.32
N ASN A 70 -12.57 -7.61 -9.55
CA ASN A 70 -12.79 -8.72 -10.49
C ASN A 70 -14.29 -9.01 -10.72
N TYR A 71 -15.17 -8.04 -10.48
CA TYR A 71 -16.63 -8.17 -10.50
C TYR A 71 -17.17 -9.21 -9.50
N ILE A 72 -16.47 -9.47 -8.40
CA ILE A 72 -16.85 -10.39 -7.34
C ILE A 72 -17.82 -9.71 -6.38
N ASP A 73 -19.02 -10.28 -6.20
CA ASP A 73 -20.03 -9.72 -5.32
C ASP A 73 -19.78 -10.06 -3.84
N ASN A 74 -19.52 -11.32 -3.54
CA ASN A 74 -19.31 -11.81 -2.17
C ASN A 74 -17.85 -11.75 -1.75
N GLU A 75 -17.60 -11.63 -0.44
CA GLU A 75 -16.23 -11.58 0.11
C GLU A 75 -15.52 -12.93 -0.11
N PRO A 76 -14.40 -12.97 -0.84
CA PRO A 76 -13.65 -14.20 -1.07
C PRO A 76 -12.71 -14.51 0.10
N ASP A 77 -12.27 -15.75 0.22
CA ASP A 77 -11.34 -16.20 1.27
C ASP A 77 -9.94 -15.57 1.19
N SER A 78 -9.57 -15.06 0.03
CA SER A 78 -8.22 -14.50 -0.19
C SER A 78 -8.22 -13.28 -1.10
N ILE A 79 -7.74 -12.16 -0.61
CA ILE A 79 -7.50 -10.95 -1.40
C ILE A 79 -6.55 -11.26 -2.56
N LEU A 80 -5.36 -11.80 -2.26
CA LEU A 80 -4.32 -12.08 -3.25
C LEU A 80 -4.70 -13.18 -4.25
N GLY A 81 -5.54 -14.13 -3.82
CA GLY A 81 -5.98 -15.23 -4.68
C GLY A 81 -7.07 -14.84 -5.67
N SER A 82 -7.91 -13.89 -5.30
CA SER A 82 -9.18 -13.61 -5.99
C SER A 82 -9.18 -12.34 -6.82
N TYR A 83 -8.49 -11.28 -6.37
CA TYR A 83 -8.44 -10.02 -7.11
C TYR A 83 -7.18 -9.97 -7.98
N THR A 84 -7.35 -10.24 -9.27
CA THR A 84 -6.26 -10.35 -10.26
C THR A 84 -6.41 -9.37 -11.42
N LYS A 85 -7.29 -8.38 -11.29
CA LYS A 85 -7.44 -7.30 -12.27
C LYS A 85 -7.00 -5.97 -11.69
N SER A 86 -6.30 -5.18 -12.49
CA SER A 86 -5.79 -3.87 -12.10
C SER A 86 -6.01 -2.82 -13.17
N ASP A 87 -5.67 -1.57 -12.85
CA ASP A 87 -5.48 -0.53 -13.84
C ASP A 87 -4.30 -0.87 -14.77
N THR A 88 -4.34 -0.31 -15.98
CA THR A 88 -3.25 -0.40 -16.96
C THR A 88 -2.07 0.51 -16.59
N TYR A 89 -2.37 1.66 -15.99
CA TYR A 89 -1.40 2.70 -15.64
C TYR A 89 -1.22 2.80 -14.12
N ILE A 90 0.00 3.14 -13.74
CA ILE A 90 0.37 3.42 -12.36
C ILE A 90 -0.38 4.66 -11.86
N ASN A 91 -0.91 4.59 -10.64
CA ASN A 91 -1.57 5.70 -9.98
C ASN A 91 -0.54 6.67 -9.38
N ASN A 92 -0.89 7.95 -9.33
CA ASN A 92 0.02 8.98 -8.81
C ASN A 92 0.21 8.97 -7.30
N HIS A 93 -0.72 8.39 -6.52
CA HIS A 93 -0.55 8.26 -5.07
C HIS A 93 0.63 7.37 -4.73
N VAL A 94 1.26 7.66 -3.59
CA VAL A 94 2.43 6.93 -3.13
C VAL A 94 2.27 6.45 -1.69
N LYS A 95 3.10 5.49 -1.30
CA LYS A 95 3.54 5.24 0.07
C LYS A 95 5.05 5.37 0.11
N SER A 96 5.60 5.75 1.27
CA SER A 96 7.02 6.07 1.33
C SER A 96 7.75 5.25 2.37
N PHE A 97 8.89 4.70 1.97
CA PHE A 97 9.95 4.34 2.91
C PHE A 97 10.57 5.61 3.47
N VAL A 98 10.90 5.60 4.74
CA VAL A 98 11.60 6.71 5.41
C VAL A 98 12.70 6.17 6.33
N ARG A 99 13.81 6.88 6.43
CA ARG A 99 14.80 6.66 7.49
C ARG A 99 14.24 7.22 8.79
N PRO A 100 13.97 6.40 9.82
CA PRO A 100 13.33 6.88 11.05
C PRO A 100 14.07 8.05 11.70
N ASN A 101 15.41 8.03 11.72
CA ASN A 101 16.22 9.08 12.32
C ASN A 101 16.15 10.42 11.57
N GLU A 102 15.74 10.41 10.30
CA GLU A 102 15.54 11.62 9.49
C GLU A 102 14.07 12.08 9.48
N ALA A 103 13.13 11.24 9.90
CA ALA A 103 11.72 11.60 10.01
C ALA A 103 11.47 12.53 11.21
N LEU A 104 10.74 13.61 10.96
CA LEU A 104 10.25 14.55 11.97
C LEU A 104 8.89 14.09 12.51
N TYR A 105 7.93 13.91 11.62
CA TYR A 105 6.59 13.41 11.92
C TYR A 105 5.91 12.87 10.64
N ALA A 106 4.84 12.09 10.80
CA ALA A 106 3.98 11.71 9.68
C ALA A 106 3.10 12.90 9.29
N ASP A 107 3.23 13.37 8.05
CA ASP A 107 2.45 14.49 7.52
C ASP A 107 1.08 14.03 7.02
N THR A 108 1.09 12.95 6.25
CA THR A 108 -0.10 12.25 5.75
C THR A 108 0.08 10.74 5.90
N PRO A 109 -0.97 9.91 5.67
CA PRO A 109 -0.80 8.45 5.58
C PRO A 109 0.13 7.95 4.46
N HIS A 110 0.74 8.86 3.71
CA HIS A 110 1.55 8.58 2.52
C HIS A 110 3.02 8.97 2.67
N VAL A 111 3.27 10.08 3.38
CA VAL A 111 4.59 10.69 3.46
C VAL A 111 4.88 11.26 4.85
N TYR A 112 6.14 11.47 5.11
CA TYR A 112 6.68 12.00 6.37
C TYR A 112 7.36 13.34 6.11
N ALA A 113 7.22 14.30 7.02
CA ALA A 113 8.13 15.42 7.07
C ALA A 113 9.51 14.89 7.47
N ILE A 114 10.55 15.25 6.71
CA ILE A 114 11.94 14.83 6.96
C ILE A 114 12.84 16.04 7.09
N LYS A 115 13.99 15.87 7.73
CA LYS A 115 14.95 16.95 7.98
C LYS A 115 15.50 17.58 6.70
N HIS A 116 15.77 16.73 5.70
CA HIS A 116 16.40 17.10 4.42
C HIS A 116 15.46 16.74 3.27
N ILE A 117 14.50 17.62 2.98
CA ILE A 117 13.47 17.35 1.95
C ILE A 117 14.07 17.14 0.56
N GLU A 118 15.25 17.69 0.29
CA GLU A 118 16.00 17.46 -0.94
C GLU A 118 16.43 16.00 -1.11
N ASN A 119 16.40 15.18 -0.05
CA ASN A 119 16.68 13.74 -0.07
C ASN A 119 15.40 12.89 -0.22
N PHE A 120 14.32 13.48 -0.68
CA PHE A 120 13.09 12.77 -1.05
C PHE A 120 13.13 12.36 -2.52
N TYR A 121 13.05 11.05 -2.75
CA TYR A 121 13.11 10.40 -4.07
C TYR A 121 11.85 9.59 -4.35
N ALA A 122 11.53 9.41 -5.64
CA ALA A 122 10.78 8.27 -6.15
C ALA A 122 11.76 7.29 -6.81
N TYR A 123 11.25 6.13 -7.23
CA TYR A 123 12.10 5.12 -7.88
C TYR A 123 12.85 5.65 -9.12
N ASN A 124 12.31 6.64 -9.82
CA ASN A 124 12.80 7.13 -11.10
C ASN A 124 13.30 8.58 -11.07
N ARG A 125 13.12 9.31 -9.97
CA ARG A 125 13.51 10.72 -9.89
C ARG A 125 13.62 11.25 -8.48
N LYS A 126 14.35 12.35 -8.34
CA LYS A 126 14.31 13.18 -7.14
C LYS A 126 13.01 13.97 -7.11
N ILE A 127 12.30 13.98 -5.96
CA ILE A 127 11.07 14.75 -5.75
C ILE A 127 11.40 16.10 -5.11
N GLY A 128 12.08 16.10 -3.97
CA GLY A 128 12.59 17.31 -3.30
C GLY A 128 11.54 18.25 -2.70
N VAL A 129 10.25 17.85 -2.72
CA VAL A 129 9.15 18.62 -2.11
C VAL A 129 8.19 17.65 -1.41
N LEU A 130 7.61 18.07 -0.29
CA LEU A 130 6.67 17.22 0.44
C LEU A 130 5.36 17.06 -0.35
N THR A 131 5.08 15.84 -0.78
CA THR A 131 3.89 15.52 -1.56
C THR A 131 3.50 14.06 -1.41
N SER A 132 2.19 13.80 -1.36
CA SER A 132 1.61 12.43 -1.40
C SER A 132 1.49 11.87 -2.82
N PHE A 133 2.02 12.59 -3.81
CA PHE A 133 1.88 12.25 -5.21
C PHE A 133 3.24 12.25 -5.93
N ASN A 134 3.48 11.22 -6.72
CA ASN A 134 4.52 11.18 -7.72
C ASN A 134 3.85 10.94 -9.08
N VAL A 135 3.80 11.97 -9.91
CA VAL A 135 3.21 11.85 -11.25
C VAL A 135 4.02 10.86 -12.07
N CYS A 136 3.37 9.77 -12.43
CA CYS A 136 3.97 8.64 -13.12
C CYS A 136 2.97 8.11 -14.17
N ASN A 137 3.05 8.62 -15.38
CA ASN A 137 2.19 8.13 -16.49
C ASN A 137 2.86 6.93 -17.19
N THR A 138 3.05 5.85 -16.42
CA THR A 138 3.77 4.65 -16.86
C THR A 138 2.83 3.45 -16.86
N LEU A 139 2.90 2.63 -17.90
CA LEU A 139 2.24 1.32 -17.94
C LEU A 139 2.80 0.42 -16.85
N VAL A 140 1.95 -0.40 -16.24
CA VAL A 140 2.35 -1.35 -15.19
C VAL A 140 3.48 -2.27 -15.64
N ASP A 141 3.49 -2.66 -16.91
CA ASP A 141 4.52 -3.55 -17.48
C ASP A 141 5.92 -2.91 -17.57
N ASN A 142 6.00 -1.58 -17.46
CA ASN A 142 7.25 -0.82 -17.58
C ASN A 142 7.78 -0.28 -16.23
N ILE A 143 7.10 -0.56 -15.12
CA ILE A 143 7.54 -0.07 -13.81
C ILE A 143 8.26 -1.19 -13.02
N PRO A 144 9.45 -0.92 -12.43
CA PRO A 144 10.20 -1.95 -11.72
C PRO A 144 9.62 -2.31 -10.35
N ILE A 145 8.89 -1.38 -9.71
CA ILE A 145 8.30 -1.55 -8.38
C ILE A 145 7.02 -0.74 -8.26
N TYR A 146 6.01 -1.32 -7.60
CA TYR A 146 4.76 -0.63 -7.27
C TYR A 146 4.15 -1.22 -5.99
N ILE A 147 3.16 -0.52 -5.43
CA ILE A 147 2.33 -1.06 -4.36
C ILE A 147 0.99 -1.47 -4.96
N ALA A 148 0.71 -2.77 -4.96
CA ALA A 148 -0.60 -3.31 -5.29
C ALA A 148 -1.59 -2.93 -4.19
N HIS A 149 -2.54 -2.04 -4.49
CA HIS A 149 -3.54 -1.55 -3.54
C HIS A 149 -4.92 -2.08 -3.93
N TYR A 150 -5.46 -2.96 -3.10
CA TYR A 150 -6.77 -3.60 -3.27
C TYR A 150 -7.91 -2.74 -2.73
N ILE A 151 -8.09 -1.55 -3.35
CA ILE A 151 -8.94 -0.48 -2.84
C ILE A 151 -10.43 -0.84 -2.85
N ASN A 152 -10.91 -1.51 -3.90
CA ASN A 152 -12.35 -1.74 -4.10
C ASN A 152 -12.83 -3.09 -3.55
N GLN A 153 -12.08 -4.16 -3.70
CA GLN A 153 -12.44 -5.52 -3.29
C GLN A 153 -13.85 -5.95 -3.76
N SER A 154 -14.46 -6.97 -3.15
CA SER A 154 -15.82 -7.37 -3.48
C SER A 154 -16.85 -6.28 -3.11
N LYS A 155 -18.04 -6.36 -3.71
CA LYS A 155 -19.15 -5.45 -3.38
C LYS A 155 -19.51 -5.55 -1.90
N GLU A 156 -19.59 -6.77 -1.37
CA GLU A 156 -19.86 -7.02 0.05
C GLU A 156 -18.79 -6.40 0.95
N SER A 157 -17.51 -6.62 0.67
CA SER A 157 -16.39 -6.05 1.43
C SER A 157 -16.40 -4.52 1.36
N PHE A 158 -16.70 -3.94 0.19
CA PHE A 158 -16.80 -2.50 0.02
C PHE A 158 -17.92 -1.91 0.90
N ILE A 159 -19.10 -2.52 0.87
CA ILE A 159 -20.23 -2.09 1.71
C ILE A 159 -19.86 -2.18 3.19
N LYS A 160 -19.31 -3.31 3.64
CA LYS A 160 -18.90 -3.50 5.04
C LYS A 160 -17.86 -2.48 5.49
N ARG A 161 -16.85 -2.21 4.67
CA ARG A 161 -15.68 -1.40 5.05
C ARG A 161 -15.86 0.10 4.81
N LYS A 162 -16.56 0.49 3.75
CA LYS A 162 -16.64 1.89 3.30
C LYS A 162 -18.01 2.53 3.51
N ILE A 163 -19.11 1.77 3.43
CA ILE A 163 -20.46 2.31 3.63
C ILE A 163 -20.88 2.21 5.10
N ASN A 164 -20.71 1.03 5.70
CA ASN A 164 -21.20 0.73 7.05
C ASN A 164 -20.23 1.12 8.18
N LYS A 165 -19.07 1.67 7.84
CA LYS A 165 -18.10 2.19 8.82
C LYS A 165 -17.88 3.69 8.61
N PRO A 166 -17.58 4.42 9.69
CA PRO A 166 -17.21 5.83 9.57
C PRO A 166 -15.88 5.96 8.82
N THR A 167 -15.69 7.08 8.14
CA THR A 167 -14.44 7.40 7.45
C THR A 167 -13.33 7.67 8.47
N ASP A 168 -12.11 7.21 8.17
CA ASP A 168 -10.94 7.37 9.06
C ASP A 168 -10.59 8.84 9.33
N ASN A 169 -10.87 9.72 8.34
CA ASN A 169 -10.50 11.13 8.42
C ASN A 169 -11.50 11.98 9.20
N THR A 170 -12.80 11.81 8.96
CA THR A 170 -13.85 12.66 9.57
C THR A 170 -14.61 11.97 10.68
N GLY A 171 -14.59 10.63 10.72
CA GLY A 171 -15.40 9.81 11.59
C GLY A 171 -16.90 9.85 11.24
N GLU A 172 -17.24 10.32 10.04
CA GLU A 172 -18.60 10.38 9.54
C GLU A 172 -18.90 9.17 8.67
N TYR A 173 -20.14 8.71 8.70
CA TYR A 173 -20.63 7.65 7.80
C TYR A 173 -20.84 8.21 6.40
N ARG A 174 -20.58 7.40 5.39
CA ARG A 174 -20.95 7.72 4.01
C ARG A 174 -22.45 7.78 3.89
N GLY A 175 -22.96 8.74 3.12
CA GLY A 175 -24.40 8.97 2.97
C GLY A 175 -25.08 7.95 2.05
N GLU A 176 -26.41 7.99 2.02
CA GLU A 176 -27.23 7.14 1.15
C GLU A 176 -26.83 7.23 -0.34
N LYS A 177 -26.45 8.42 -0.83
CA LYS A 177 -25.95 8.62 -2.20
C LYS A 177 -24.73 7.76 -2.55
N ASP A 178 -23.90 7.41 -1.56
CA ASP A 178 -22.71 6.58 -1.77
C ASP A 178 -23.09 5.13 -2.08
N LYS A 179 -24.29 4.68 -1.67
CA LYS A 179 -24.80 3.35 -2.00
C LYS A 179 -25.06 3.21 -3.51
N TYR A 180 -25.49 4.27 -4.17
CA TYR A 180 -25.68 4.28 -5.63
C TYR A 180 -24.36 4.25 -6.40
N LEU A 181 -23.25 4.62 -5.75
CA LEU A 181 -21.92 4.57 -6.35
C LEU A 181 -21.30 3.18 -6.29
N VAL A 182 -21.83 2.24 -5.48
CA VAL A 182 -21.26 0.90 -5.28
C VAL A 182 -21.06 0.18 -6.61
N GLU A 183 -22.06 0.22 -7.51
CA GLU A 183 -21.97 -0.43 -8.83
C GLU A 183 -20.89 0.20 -9.72
N ASN A 184 -20.72 1.52 -9.67
CA ASN A 184 -19.70 2.20 -10.43
C ASN A 184 -18.31 1.90 -9.90
N ILE A 185 -18.14 1.90 -8.58
CA ILE A 185 -16.88 1.59 -7.92
C ILE A 185 -16.50 0.13 -8.16
N HIS A 186 -17.47 -0.78 -8.14
CA HIS A 186 -17.26 -2.20 -8.41
C HIS A 186 -16.71 -2.47 -9.83
N LYS A 187 -16.98 -1.59 -10.79
CA LYS A 187 -16.46 -1.69 -12.16
C LYS A 187 -15.07 -1.06 -12.35
N GLN A 188 -14.61 -0.25 -11.40
CA GLN A 188 -13.32 0.44 -11.51
C GLN A 188 -12.13 -0.51 -11.31
N HIS A 189 -11.00 -0.15 -11.90
CA HIS A 189 -9.72 -0.82 -11.74
C HIS A 189 -9.68 -2.30 -12.18
N ASN A 190 -10.54 -2.67 -13.17
CA ASN A 190 -10.60 -4.04 -13.73
C ASN A 190 -10.12 -4.09 -15.19
N ASN A 191 -9.15 -3.24 -15.57
CA ASN A 191 -8.81 -3.00 -16.97
C ASN A 191 -7.98 -4.11 -17.60
N VAL A 192 -7.02 -4.68 -16.84
CA VAL A 192 -6.11 -5.72 -17.32
C VAL A 192 -5.94 -6.82 -16.28
N ASP A 193 -5.60 -8.03 -16.73
CA ASP A 193 -5.21 -9.11 -15.83
C ASP A 193 -3.81 -8.86 -15.29
N ASN A 194 -3.65 -8.99 -13.97
CA ASN A 194 -2.38 -8.83 -13.27
C ASN A 194 -2.26 -9.87 -12.14
N PHE A 195 -1.58 -10.97 -12.44
CA PHE A 195 -1.38 -12.08 -11.50
C PHE A 195 -0.12 -11.94 -10.63
N LYS A 196 0.70 -10.91 -10.85
CA LYS A 196 2.00 -10.78 -10.19
C LYS A 196 1.94 -10.80 -8.65
N PRO A 197 1.05 -10.07 -7.95
CA PRO A 197 0.95 -10.18 -6.49
C PRO A 197 0.54 -11.57 -6.01
N LYS A 198 -0.36 -12.24 -6.75
CA LYS A 198 -0.78 -13.62 -6.47
C LYS A 198 0.40 -14.58 -6.55
N GLU A 199 1.17 -14.53 -7.64
CA GLU A 199 2.35 -15.38 -7.86
C GLU A 199 3.42 -15.18 -6.77
N LEU A 200 3.64 -13.94 -6.35
CA LEU A 200 4.66 -13.62 -5.35
C LEU A 200 4.28 -14.01 -3.92
N TYR A 201 3.02 -13.88 -3.55
CA TYR A 201 2.63 -13.86 -2.15
C TYR A 201 1.55 -14.88 -1.75
N HIS A 202 0.63 -15.29 -2.65
CA HIS A 202 -0.54 -16.07 -2.27
C HIS A 202 -0.17 -17.34 -1.50
N ASP A 203 0.69 -18.19 -2.06
CA ASP A 203 1.05 -19.47 -1.44
C ASP A 203 1.85 -19.30 -0.13
N LYS A 204 2.62 -18.23 -0.03
CA LYS A 204 3.37 -17.91 1.20
C LYS A 204 2.42 -17.52 2.33
N VAL A 205 1.42 -16.69 2.01
CA VAL A 205 0.39 -16.27 2.96
C VAL A 205 -0.46 -17.47 3.39
N GLN A 206 -0.90 -18.30 2.45
CA GLN A 206 -1.70 -19.49 2.75
C GLN A 206 -0.95 -20.49 3.66
N ARG A 207 0.33 -20.74 3.40
CA ARG A 207 1.18 -21.56 4.28
C ARG A 207 1.29 -20.97 5.69
N PHE A 208 1.57 -19.68 5.79
CA PHE A 208 1.67 -19.01 7.08
C PHE A 208 0.39 -19.08 7.90
N LEU A 209 -0.79 -18.92 7.26
CA LEU A 209 -2.09 -19.04 7.93
C LEU A 209 -2.34 -20.46 8.45
N LYS A 210 -2.08 -21.48 7.63
CA LYS A 210 -2.20 -22.89 8.03
C LYS A 210 -1.29 -23.26 9.21
N ASP A 211 -0.06 -22.75 9.22
CA ASP A 211 0.88 -22.99 10.31
C ASP A 211 0.43 -22.32 11.61
N LYS A 212 -0.17 -21.13 11.53
CA LYS A 212 -0.76 -20.46 12.69
C LYS A 212 -1.98 -21.18 13.25
N GLU A 213 -2.83 -21.75 12.42
CA GLU A 213 -3.98 -22.54 12.85
C GLU A 213 -3.53 -23.78 13.61
N LYS A 214 -2.58 -24.56 13.07
CA LYS A 214 -1.99 -25.72 13.76
C LYS A 214 -1.39 -25.39 15.13
N ASN A 215 -0.71 -24.25 15.24
CA ASN A 215 -0.10 -23.83 16.50
C ASN A 215 -1.12 -23.38 17.54
N LYS A 216 -2.32 -22.94 17.14
CA LYS A 216 -3.41 -22.62 18.08
C LYS A 216 -4.08 -23.89 18.64
N GLU A 217 -4.15 -24.97 17.87
CA GLU A 217 -4.72 -26.25 18.30
C GLU A 217 -3.78 -27.02 19.25
N THR A 218 -2.48 -26.68 19.25
CA THR A 218 -1.45 -27.34 20.08
C THR A 218 -1.10 -26.58 21.36
N THR A 219 -1.69 -25.41 21.60
CA THR A 219 -1.49 -24.68 22.86
C THR A 219 -2.62 -25.01 23.81
N PRO A 220 -2.37 -25.72 24.94
CA PRO A 220 -3.37 -26.15 25.92
C PRO A 220 -4.01 -24.97 26.65
#